data_5d5b51c9a5bbda1fd8141d5af0249861
#
_entry.id   5d5b51c9a5bbda1fd8141d5af0249861
#
_cell.length_a   1.000
_cell.length_b   1.000
_cell.length_c   1.000
_cell.angle_alpha   90.00
_cell.angle_beta   90.00
_cell.angle_gamma   90.00
#
_symmetry.space_group_name_H-M   'P 1'
#
loop_
_entity.id
_entity.type
_entity.pdbx_description
1 polymer ?
#
loop_
_entity_poly.entity_id
_entity_poly.type
_entity_poly.pdbx_seq_one_letter_code
_entity_poly.pdbx_strand_id
1 'polypeptide(L)'
;MEHSQIDDKTVWASKRPWPNGLMQPCSIDNKCLQASKYIALVICWGVFYSVYTFAASHAASLKEVPSLCFPFEKAIPFVPFAIYFYSSSVVFFIWVFFLCNTFRQLSTLSKRIVFITILSGICFIVFPLKQSFVRPETAHILFSFINTYDAPFNQAPSLHIGYACIFWSGVRNSRLRNFLRMWLVLLMLSTLLVYQHHFIDVTTGLAAGFLTLWMFPYRKKRNQQIAKVYFFVAAVGLTALLFAIEHSVLGSIFLLWCILVLLLLGRAYYRSNRHFLKDDHGRIGFLRYIFYFPYIAVYRLLWLFSRRAPVEIAPNVYVGGLLSCRSARKFAMLGEVSVFDLSAELPENAYFRTSADYHFFPLLDIATIPKACEEHIVNAVLEKMDADEVPRKLYIHCAMGRFRSRRIGETVLLMISKNLTRDKNGNRNI
;
A
#
# COMPACT_ATOMS: atom_id res chain seq x y z
N MET A 1 -35.72 -51.36 1.33
CA MET A 1 -34.80 -50.57 2.20
C MET A 1 -33.71 -50.07 1.29
N GLU A 2 -33.94 -48.89 0.70
CA GLU A 2 -33.01 -48.22 -0.21
C GLU A 2 -31.95 -47.50 0.59
N HIS A 3 -30.69 -47.89 0.41
CA HIS A 3 -29.54 -47.12 0.88
C HIS A 3 -29.29 -45.99 -0.09
N SER A 4 -29.68 -44.78 0.30
CA SER A 4 -29.26 -43.55 -0.39
C SER A 4 -27.74 -43.34 -0.23
N GLN A 5 -27.00 -43.61 -1.29
CA GLN A 5 -25.62 -43.15 -1.44
C GLN A 5 -25.63 -41.62 -1.50
N ILE A 6 -25.18 -41.01 -0.41
CA ILE A 6 -24.86 -39.55 -0.40
C ILE A 6 -23.61 -39.38 -1.26
N ASP A 7 -23.78 -38.75 -2.38
CA ASP A 7 -22.75 -38.43 -3.35
C ASP A 7 -21.73 -37.42 -2.75
N ASP A 8 -20.60 -37.94 -2.26
CA ASP A 8 -19.55 -37.23 -1.53
C ASP A 8 -18.69 -36.28 -2.42
N LYS A 9 -19.08 -36.14 -3.72
CA LYS A 9 -18.42 -35.28 -4.69
C LYS A 9 -18.81 -33.81 -4.61
N THR A 10 -19.84 -33.45 -3.83
CA THR A 10 -20.39 -32.09 -3.83
C THR A 10 -19.80 -31.13 -2.80
N VAL A 11 -18.97 -31.58 -1.87
CA VAL A 11 -18.48 -30.76 -0.74
C VAL A 11 -17.26 -29.88 -1.13
N TRP A 12 -16.55 -30.23 -2.19
CA TRP A 12 -15.28 -29.53 -2.53
C TRP A 12 -15.27 -28.75 -3.83
N ALA A 13 -16.23 -29.01 -4.72
CA ALA A 13 -16.34 -28.34 -6.00
C ALA A 13 -17.41 -27.23 -5.96
N SER A 14 -17.09 -26.05 -5.45
CA SER A 14 -17.89 -24.90 -5.88
C SER A 14 -17.61 -24.66 -7.38
N LYS A 15 -18.50 -25.18 -8.23
CA LYS A 15 -18.52 -24.92 -9.68
C LYS A 15 -18.81 -23.45 -9.96
N ARG A 16 -17.94 -22.54 -9.53
CA ARG A 16 -17.86 -21.23 -10.16
C ARG A 16 -16.55 -21.20 -10.94
N PRO A 17 -16.59 -21.17 -12.28
CA PRO A 17 -15.41 -20.83 -13.03
C PRO A 17 -14.92 -19.49 -12.49
N TRP A 18 -13.62 -19.36 -12.31
CA TRP A 18 -12.99 -18.09 -11.99
C TRP A 18 -13.52 -17.07 -12.99
N PRO A 19 -14.06 -15.93 -12.59
CA PRO A 19 -14.52 -14.94 -13.54
C PRO A 19 -13.37 -14.67 -14.51
N ASN A 20 -13.62 -14.91 -15.81
CA ASN A 20 -12.73 -14.59 -16.93
C ASN A 20 -12.57 -13.07 -17.01
N GLY A 21 -11.83 -12.53 -16.07
CA GLY A 21 -11.53 -11.11 -15.90
C GLY A 21 -10.08 -10.97 -15.55
N LEU A 22 -9.18 -11.67 -16.26
CA LEU A 22 -7.85 -11.13 -16.48
C LEU A 22 -8.05 -9.83 -17.22
N MET A 23 -7.63 -8.72 -16.58
CA MET A 23 -7.50 -7.43 -17.22
C MET A 23 -6.82 -7.63 -18.58
N GLN A 24 -7.60 -7.79 -19.66
CA GLN A 24 -7.15 -7.27 -20.93
C GLN A 24 -6.69 -5.85 -20.62
N PRO A 25 -5.56 -5.39 -21.15
CA PRO A 25 -5.26 -3.97 -21.14
C PRO A 25 -6.45 -3.32 -21.86
N CYS A 26 -7.43 -2.87 -21.07
CA CYS A 26 -8.55 -2.10 -21.54
C CYS A 26 -7.90 -1.01 -22.38
N SER A 27 -8.20 -0.96 -23.67
CA SER A 27 -7.89 0.20 -24.47
C SER A 27 -8.45 1.35 -23.68
N ILE A 28 -7.55 2.19 -23.09
CA ILE A 28 -7.91 3.19 -22.10
C ILE A 28 -8.77 4.17 -22.87
N ASP A 29 -10.08 4.03 -22.73
CA ASP A 29 -11.02 4.97 -23.30
C ASP A 29 -10.68 6.32 -22.62
N ASN A 30 -10.18 7.25 -23.43
CA ASN A 30 -9.80 8.59 -22.95
C ASN A 30 -10.96 9.25 -22.19
N LYS A 31 -12.20 8.92 -22.53
CA LYS A 31 -13.42 9.37 -21.82
C LYS A 31 -13.46 8.86 -20.37
N CYS A 32 -13.14 7.57 -20.15
CA CYS A 32 -13.12 6.98 -18.80
C CYS A 32 -12.03 7.63 -17.91
N LEU A 33 -10.85 7.91 -18.44
CA LEU A 33 -9.80 8.63 -17.72
C LEU A 33 -10.23 10.06 -17.40
N GLN A 34 -10.88 10.78 -18.32
CA GLN A 34 -11.36 12.14 -18.07
C GLN A 34 -12.41 12.15 -16.96
N ALA A 35 -13.44 11.30 -17.03
CA ALA A 35 -14.44 11.18 -15.97
C ALA A 35 -13.79 10.90 -14.60
N SER A 36 -12.81 9.99 -14.57
CA SER A 36 -12.07 9.65 -13.34
C SER A 36 -11.27 10.83 -12.76
N LYS A 37 -10.79 11.78 -13.59
CA LYS A 37 -10.12 12.99 -13.11
C LYS A 37 -11.08 13.88 -12.32
N TYR A 38 -12.30 14.09 -12.81
CA TYR A 38 -13.31 14.87 -12.10
C TYR A 38 -13.70 14.21 -10.78
N ILE A 39 -13.97 12.90 -10.80
CA ILE A 39 -14.29 12.14 -9.58
C ILE A 39 -13.16 12.24 -8.55
N ALA A 40 -11.91 12.03 -8.98
CA ALA A 40 -10.76 12.11 -8.11
C ALA A 40 -10.56 13.52 -7.52
N LEU A 41 -10.77 14.56 -8.34
CA LEU A 41 -10.74 15.96 -7.90
C LEU A 41 -11.78 16.22 -6.82
N VAL A 42 -13.04 15.84 -7.05
CA VAL A 42 -14.14 16.02 -6.08
C VAL A 42 -13.86 15.29 -4.77
N ILE A 43 -13.42 14.04 -4.84
CA ILE A 43 -13.07 13.27 -3.63
C ILE A 43 -11.91 13.93 -2.87
N CYS A 44 -10.84 14.30 -3.55
CA CYS A 44 -9.68 14.93 -2.90
C CYS A 44 -10.02 16.28 -2.30
N TRP A 45 -10.86 17.09 -2.99
CA TRP A 45 -11.36 18.37 -2.47
C TRP A 45 -12.26 18.16 -1.25
N GLY A 46 -13.18 17.19 -1.30
CA GLY A 46 -14.05 16.84 -0.18
C GLY A 46 -13.26 16.40 1.06
N VAL A 47 -12.23 15.56 0.88
CA VAL A 47 -11.33 15.16 1.98
C VAL A 47 -10.59 16.38 2.54
N PHE A 48 -10.03 17.24 1.67
CA PHE A 48 -9.38 18.47 2.10
C PHE A 48 -10.33 19.35 2.91
N TYR A 49 -11.49 19.65 2.37
CA TYR A 49 -12.47 20.51 3.03
C TYR A 49 -12.90 19.96 4.39
N SER A 50 -13.25 18.68 4.46
CA SER A 50 -13.70 18.05 5.70
C SER A 50 -12.61 18.04 6.78
N VAL A 51 -11.38 17.66 6.43
CA VAL A 51 -10.27 17.62 7.39
C VAL A 51 -9.87 19.02 7.84
N TYR A 52 -9.80 19.97 6.89
CA TYR A 52 -9.39 21.34 7.17
C TYR A 52 -10.38 22.08 8.07
N THR A 53 -11.68 21.98 7.75
CA THR A 53 -12.74 22.62 8.55
C THR A 53 -12.89 22.00 9.92
N PHE A 54 -12.79 20.65 10.01
CA PHE A 54 -12.85 19.96 11.30
C PHE A 54 -11.68 20.37 12.21
N ALA A 55 -10.46 20.39 11.69
CA ALA A 55 -9.29 20.78 12.47
C ALA A 55 -9.35 22.27 12.90
N ALA A 56 -9.80 23.17 12.00
CA ALA A 56 -9.98 24.58 12.33
C ALA A 56 -11.05 24.79 13.42
N SER A 57 -12.18 24.09 13.33
CA SER A 57 -13.24 24.12 14.34
C SER A 57 -12.77 23.59 15.68
N HIS A 58 -11.98 22.51 15.68
CA HIS A 58 -11.36 21.99 16.90
C HIS A 58 -10.42 23.02 17.53
N ALA A 59 -9.52 23.60 16.76
CA ALA A 59 -8.58 24.62 17.26
C ALA A 59 -9.32 25.86 17.81
N ALA A 60 -10.41 26.30 17.13
CA ALA A 60 -11.23 27.42 17.57
C ALA A 60 -11.97 27.15 18.90
N SER A 61 -12.23 25.88 19.25
CA SER A 61 -12.88 25.51 20.52
C SER A 61 -11.92 25.51 21.74
N LEU A 62 -10.61 25.58 21.50
CA LEU A 62 -9.61 25.60 22.57
C LEU A 62 -9.54 26.98 23.22
N LYS A 63 -9.33 27.01 24.52
CA LYS A 63 -9.22 28.27 25.30
C LYS A 63 -8.05 29.14 24.82
N GLU A 64 -6.94 28.51 24.55
CA GLU A 64 -5.73 29.15 24.05
C GLU A 64 -5.09 28.30 22.96
N VAL A 65 -4.70 28.92 21.86
CA VAL A 65 -3.93 28.31 20.79
C VAL A 65 -2.62 29.05 20.65
N PRO A 66 -1.47 28.37 20.85
CA PRO A 66 -0.17 29.01 20.78
C PRO A 66 0.15 29.45 19.35
N SER A 67 1.06 30.41 19.22
CA SER A 67 1.73 30.77 17.96
C SER A 67 3.21 30.58 18.09
N LEU A 68 3.88 30.19 17.01
CA LEU A 68 5.34 29.99 17.00
C LEU A 68 5.96 30.85 15.91
N CYS A 69 6.49 32.01 16.32
CA CYS A 69 7.15 32.98 15.45
C CYS A 69 8.60 33.17 15.91
N PHE A 70 9.55 32.98 15.01
CA PHE A 70 10.96 33.22 15.30
C PHE A 70 11.30 34.72 15.20
N PRO A 71 12.27 35.23 15.99
CA PRO A 71 12.61 36.64 15.99
C PRO A 71 12.98 37.22 14.62
N PHE A 72 13.66 36.44 13.78
CA PHE A 72 14.06 36.85 12.43
C PHE A 72 12.89 37.03 11.46
N GLU A 73 11.74 36.41 11.72
CA GLU A 73 10.58 36.52 10.86
C GLU A 73 9.99 37.94 10.86
N LYS A 74 10.24 38.73 11.92
CA LYS A 74 9.83 40.13 12.00
C LYS A 74 10.51 41.02 10.93
N ALA A 75 11.63 40.56 10.37
CA ALA A 75 12.33 41.24 9.29
C ALA A 75 11.77 40.91 7.90
N ILE A 76 10.85 39.94 7.77
CA ILE A 76 10.23 39.58 6.50
C ILE A 76 9.26 40.70 6.10
N PRO A 77 9.40 41.32 4.89
CA PRO A 77 8.52 42.40 4.46
C PRO A 77 7.14 41.82 4.06
N PHE A 78 6.10 42.59 4.34
CA PHE A 78 4.76 42.31 3.78
C PHE A 78 4.72 42.77 2.33
N VAL A 79 4.45 41.86 1.39
CA VAL A 79 4.41 42.12 -0.06
C VAL A 79 2.99 41.79 -0.58
N PRO A 80 2.09 42.81 -0.70
CA PRO A 80 0.68 42.56 -1.10
C PRO A 80 0.58 41.88 -2.47
N PHE A 81 1.45 42.19 -3.42
CA PHE A 81 1.43 41.54 -4.74
C PHE A 81 1.64 40.02 -4.69
N ALA A 82 2.32 39.52 -3.68
CA ALA A 82 2.55 38.06 -3.50
C ALA A 82 1.25 37.24 -3.31
N ILE A 83 0.13 37.92 -3.04
CA ILE A 83 -1.21 37.29 -2.90
C ILE A 83 -1.64 36.54 -4.17
N TYR A 84 -1.23 37.00 -5.35
CA TYR A 84 -1.53 36.32 -6.61
C TYR A 84 -0.86 34.94 -6.69
N PHE A 85 0.39 34.82 -6.22
CA PHE A 85 1.08 33.54 -6.15
C PHE A 85 0.44 32.64 -5.11
N TYR A 86 0.12 33.15 -3.94
CA TYR A 86 -0.54 32.41 -2.86
C TYR A 86 -1.90 31.84 -3.32
N SER A 87 -2.76 32.69 -3.86
CA SER A 87 -4.10 32.29 -4.30
C SER A 87 -4.08 31.34 -5.49
N SER A 88 -2.99 31.32 -6.28
CA SER A 88 -2.84 30.40 -7.40
C SER A 88 -2.77 28.92 -6.97
N SER A 89 -2.60 28.63 -5.69
CA SER A 89 -2.60 27.28 -5.13
C SER A 89 -3.88 26.51 -5.47
N VAL A 90 -5.03 27.18 -5.47
CA VAL A 90 -6.34 26.61 -5.83
C VAL A 90 -6.37 26.21 -7.30
N VAL A 91 -5.81 27.06 -8.18
CA VAL A 91 -5.72 26.77 -9.62
C VAL A 91 -4.83 25.56 -9.86
N PHE A 92 -3.67 25.48 -9.20
CA PHE A 92 -2.78 24.32 -9.29
C PHE A 92 -3.44 23.07 -8.77
N PHE A 93 -4.19 23.14 -7.65
CA PHE A 93 -4.89 22.00 -7.08
C PHE A 93 -5.85 21.38 -8.10
N ILE A 94 -6.60 22.19 -8.82
CA ILE A 94 -7.53 21.72 -9.84
C ILE A 94 -6.75 21.21 -11.07
N TRP A 95 -5.83 21.99 -11.57
CA TRP A 95 -5.17 21.75 -12.85
C TRP A 95 -4.30 20.50 -12.88
N VAL A 96 -3.61 20.18 -11.77
CA VAL A 96 -2.69 19.04 -11.71
C VAL A 96 -3.38 17.69 -12.01
N PHE A 97 -4.67 17.54 -11.72
CA PHE A 97 -5.43 16.35 -12.08
C PHE A 97 -5.53 16.18 -13.60
N PHE A 98 -5.70 17.28 -14.32
CA PHE A 98 -5.82 17.25 -15.78
C PHE A 98 -4.49 17.01 -16.49
N LEU A 99 -3.36 17.22 -15.83
CA LEU A 99 -2.03 16.85 -16.32
C LEU A 99 -1.73 15.34 -16.24
N CYS A 100 -2.59 14.55 -15.60
CA CYS A 100 -2.44 13.11 -15.53
C CYS A 100 -2.85 12.45 -16.86
N ASN A 101 -1.92 11.71 -17.48
CA ASN A 101 -2.15 11.02 -18.77
C ASN A 101 -2.47 9.52 -18.58
N THR A 102 -2.42 9.00 -17.35
CA THR A 102 -2.70 7.59 -17.04
C THR A 102 -3.41 7.46 -15.69
N PHE A 103 -4.23 6.42 -15.53
CA PHE A 103 -4.84 6.06 -14.24
C PHE A 103 -3.81 5.89 -13.13
N ARG A 104 -2.62 5.39 -13.45
CA ARG A 104 -1.53 5.25 -12.48
C ARG A 104 -1.04 6.60 -11.96
N GLN A 105 -0.91 7.61 -12.84
CA GLN A 105 -0.55 8.96 -12.43
C GLN A 105 -1.64 9.56 -11.57
N LEU A 106 -2.90 9.47 -12.00
CA LEU A 106 -4.07 9.96 -11.28
C LEU A 106 -4.17 9.34 -9.87
N SER A 107 -4.14 8.01 -9.78
CA SER A 107 -4.18 7.29 -8.49
C SER A 107 -3.01 7.67 -7.58
N THR A 108 -1.80 7.88 -8.12
CA THR A 108 -0.65 8.30 -7.31
C THR A 108 -0.82 9.72 -6.80
N LEU A 109 -1.31 10.64 -7.65
CA LEU A 109 -1.61 12.03 -7.27
C LEU A 109 -2.67 12.08 -6.16
N SER A 110 -3.81 11.39 -6.33
CA SER A 110 -4.88 11.35 -5.35
C SER A 110 -4.41 10.82 -3.99
N LYS A 111 -3.63 9.73 -3.99
CA LYS A 111 -3.04 9.17 -2.77
C LYS A 111 -2.13 10.16 -2.06
N ARG A 112 -1.35 10.95 -2.79
CA ARG A 112 -0.49 11.98 -2.22
C ARG A 112 -1.29 13.09 -1.57
N ILE A 113 -2.32 13.61 -2.29
CA ILE A 113 -3.17 14.67 -1.78
C ILE A 113 -3.91 14.22 -0.52
N VAL A 114 -4.55 13.06 -0.55
CA VAL A 114 -5.26 12.50 0.61
C VAL A 114 -4.32 12.27 1.79
N PHE A 115 -3.16 11.66 1.54
CA PHE A 115 -2.20 11.37 2.60
C PHE A 115 -1.69 12.63 3.30
N ILE A 116 -1.24 13.64 2.54
CA ILE A 116 -0.71 14.87 3.15
C ILE A 116 -1.81 15.66 3.86
N THR A 117 -3.03 15.65 3.33
CA THR A 117 -4.19 16.29 3.97
C THR A 117 -4.48 15.65 5.34
N ILE A 118 -4.56 14.32 5.40
CA ILE A 118 -4.81 13.59 6.65
C ILE A 118 -3.66 13.79 7.63
N LEU A 119 -2.41 13.67 7.15
CA LEU A 119 -1.21 13.88 7.99
C LEU A 119 -1.21 15.29 8.60
N SER A 120 -1.45 16.32 7.79
CA SER A 120 -1.52 17.70 8.28
C SER A 120 -2.70 17.90 9.22
N GLY A 121 -3.86 17.33 8.92
CA GLY A 121 -5.03 17.38 9.80
C GLY A 121 -4.77 16.78 11.17
N ILE A 122 -4.09 15.65 11.25
CA ILE A 122 -3.65 15.05 12.53
C ILE A 122 -2.73 16.02 13.29
N CYS A 123 -1.75 16.64 12.59
CA CYS A 123 -0.87 17.61 13.21
C CYS A 123 -1.62 18.85 13.73
N PHE A 124 -2.59 19.36 12.96
CA PHE A 124 -3.40 20.52 13.37
C PHE A 124 -4.25 20.24 14.62
N ILE A 125 -4.69 19.00 14.81
CA ILE A 125 -5.47 18.58 15.98
C ILE A 125 -4.55 18.37 17.19
N VAL A 126 -3.42 17.68 17.00
CA VAL A 126 -2.50 17.31 18.10
C VAL A 126 -1.61 18.49 18.54
N PHE A 127 -1.22 19.35 17.59
CA PHE A 127 -0.35 20.50 17.79
C PHE A 127 -0.96 21.76 17.15
N PRO A 128 -2.12 22.24 17.64
CA PRO A 128 -2.78 23.40 17.07
C PRO A 128 -1.91 24.65 17.19
N LEU A 129 -1.70 25.34 16.10
CA LEU A 129 -0.98 26.62 16.05
C LEU A 129 -1.86 27.67 15.37
N LYS A 130 -1.72 28.94 15.82
CA LYS A 130 -2.39 30.07 15.18
C LYS A 130 -1.39 31.03 14.57
N GLN A 131 -1.81 31.71 13.52
CA GLN A 131 -1.08 32.80 12.89
C GLN A 131 -1.01 33.99 13.84
N SER A 132 0.16 34.64 13.96
CA SER A 132 0.39 35.76 14.87
C SER A 132 0.79 37.07 14.20
N PHE A 133 1.03 37.08 12.88
CA PHE A 133 1.33 38.32 12.18
C PHE A 133 0.08 39.21 12.05
N VAL A 134 0.24 40.49 12.38
CA VAL A 134 -0.80 41.50 12.11
C VAL A 134 -0.60 41.96 10.67
N ARG A 135 -1.54 41.62 9.81
CA ARG A 135 -1.52 42.05 8.42
C ARG A 135 -1.94 43.53 8.30
N PRO A 136 -1.22 44.33 7.52
CA PRO A 136 -1.68 45.68 7.14
C PRO A 136 -3.05 45.58 6.43
N GLU A 137 -3.92 46.55 6.67
CA GLU A 137 -5.20 46.63 5.95
C GLU A 137 -4.97 46.81 4.46
N THR A 138 -5.61 46.00 3.65
CA THR A 138 -5.54 46.02 2.20
C THR A 138 -6.93 45.88 1.62
N ALA A 139 -7.29 46.81 0.72
CA ALA A 139 -8.60 46.81 0.03
C ALA A 139 -8.69 45.75 -1.11
N HIS A 140 -7.70 44.86 -1.21
CA HIS A 140 -7.64 43.88 -2.31
C HIS A 140 -8.57 42.70 -2.08
N ILE A 141 -9.41 42.38 -3.06
CA ILE A 141 -10.45 41.35 -3.00
C ILE A 141 -9.92 39.95 -2.61
N LEU A 142 -8.71 39.58 -3.02
CA LEU A 142 -8.12 38.29 -2.66
C LEU A 142 -7.79 38.20 -1.17
N PHE A 143 -7.40 39.28 -0.52
CA PHE A 143 -7.21 39.31 0.93
C PHE A 143 -8.54 39.21 1.66
N SER A 144 -9.61 39.87 1.16
CA SER A 144 -10.95 39.71 1.72
C SER A 144 -11.42 38.27 1.62
N PHE A 145 -11.18 37.60 0.48
CA PHE A 145 -11.49 36.19 0.30
C PHE A 145 -10.73 35.30 1.30
N ILE A 146 -9.42 35.50 1.44
CA ILE A 146 -8.63 34.72 2.41
C ILE A 146 -9.12 34.95 3.83
N ASN A 147 -9.36 36.19 4.22
CA ASN A 147 -9.85 36.51 5.58
C ASN A 147 -11.20 35.85 5.88
N THR A 148 -12.02 35.59 4.86
CA THR A 148 -13.34 34.95 5.02
C THR A 148 -13.25 33.44 5.10
N TYR A 149 -12.37 32.80 4.33
CA TYR A 149 -12.37 31.35 4.14
C TYR A 149 -11.18 30.63 4.78
N ASP A 150 -10.10 31.35 5.07
CA ASP A 150 -8.87 30.77 5.66
C ASP A 150 -8.80 31.14 7.15
N ALA A 151 -9.12 30.18 8.00
CA ALA A 151 -9.06 30.39 9.45
C ALA A 151 -7.61 30.61 9.91
N PRO A 152 -7.34 31.43 10.96
CA PRO A 152 -6.01 31.69 11.46
C PRO A 152 -5.33 30.48 12.12
N PHE A 153 -6.02 29.35 12.13
CA PHE A 153 -5.54 28.06 12.63
C PHE A 153 -4.95 27.20 11.49
N ASN A 154 -4.66 25.94 11.76
CA ASN A 154 -4.13 25.00 10.75
C ASN A 154 -2.79 25.42 10.13
N GLN A 155 -1.87 25.87 10.98
CA GLN A 155 -0.62 26.47 10.52
C GLN A 155 0.44 25.42 10.13
N ALA A 156 0.85 24.55 11.05
CA ALA A 156 1.94 23.59 10.84
C ALA A 156 1.42 22.13 10.78
N PRO A 157 1.76 21.39 9.71
CA PRO A 157 2.55 21.76 8.53
C PRO A 157 1.74 22.53 7.48
N SER A 158 2.33 23.53 6.81
CA SER A 158 1.63 24.28 5.77
C SER A 158 1.21 23.40 4.59
N LEU A 159 -0.10 23.31 4.35
CA LEU A 159 -0.64 22.56 3.20
C LEU A 159 -0.30 23.23 1.86
N HIS A 160 -0.17 24.55 1.81
CA HIS A 160 0.28 25.27 0.61
C HIS A 160 1.66 24.79 0.16
N ILE A 161 2.60 24.66 1.09
CA ILE A 161 3.95 24.17 0.83
C ILE A 161 3.93 22.69 0.47
N GLY A 162 3.21 21.88 1.23
CA GLY A 162 3.11 20.44 0.99
C GLY A 162 2.50 20.11 -0.37
N TYR A 163 1.43 20.79 -0.75
CA TYR A 163 0.82 20.66 -2.08
C TYR A 163 1.74 21.18 -3.18
N ALA A 164 2.47 22.30 -2.98
CA ALA A 164 3.42 22.77 -3.96
C ALA A 164 4.50 21.73 -4.27
N CYS A 165 4.99 20.96 -3.28
CA CYS A 165 5.90 19.82 -3.50
C CYS A 165 5.25 18.74 -4.37
N ILE A 166 3.97 18.42 -4.13
CA ILE A 166 3.24 17.44 -4.95
C ILE A 166 3.06 17.95 -6.37
N PHE A 167 2.65 19.21 -6.54
CA PHE A 167 2.43 19.85 -7.84
C PHE A 167 3.72 19.94 -8.64
N TRP A 168 4.86 20.23 -8.00
CA TRP A 168 6.19 20.20 -8.61
C TRP A 168 6.47 18.87 -9.33
N SER A 169 6.09 17.79 -8.70
CA SER A 169 6.21 16.47 -9.30
C SER A 169 5.17 16.19 -10.40
N GLY A 170 3.98 16.81 -10.31
CA GLY A 170 2.89 16.70 -11.27
C GLY A 170 3.20 17.40 -12.61
N VAL A 171 3.78 18.59 -12.54
CA VAL A 171 4.09 19.41 -13.75
C VAL A 171 5.29 18.90 -14.55
N ARG A 172 5.98 17.84 -14.13
CA ARG A 172 7.21 17.31 -14.76
C ARG A 172 7.09 17.01 -16.26
N ASN A 173 5.89 16.60 -16.71
CA ASN A 173 5.62 16.23 -18.10
C ASN A 173 5.08 17.42 -18.93
N SER A 174 4.87 18.58 -18.33
CA SER A 174 4.43 19.79 -19.03
C SER A 174 5.59 20.38 -19.87
N ARG A 175 5.25 20.95 -21.04
CA ARG A 175 6.20 21.74 -21.85
C ARG A 175 6.68 22.97 -21.09
N LEU A 176 5.84 23.56 -20.24
CA LEU A 176 6.13 24.73 -19.41
C LEU A 176 6.69 24.37 -18.02
N ARG A 177 7.20 23.18 -17.82
CA ARG A 177 7.62 22.64 -16.50
C ARG A 177 8.55 23.58 -15.71
N ASN A 178 9.51 24.24 -16.37
CA ASN A 178 10.47 25.10 -15.69
C ASN A 178 9.80 26.40 -15.22
N PHE A 179 8.96 27.00 -16.05
CA PHE A 179 8.14 28.16 -15.68
C PHE A 179 7.20 27.83 -14.51
N LEU A 180 6.48 26.72 -14.59
CA LEU A 180 5.55 26.28 -13.53
C LEU A 180 6.28 25.97 -12.22
N ARG A 181 7.47 25.41 -12.28
CA ARG A 181 8.29 25.17 -11.09
C ARG A 181 8.78 26.48 -10.46
N MET A 182 9.20 27.42 -11.26
CA MET A 182 9.53 28.76 -10.77
C MET A 182 8.31 29.40 -10.10
N TRP A 183 7.14 29.32 -10.71
CA TRP A 183 5.90 29.81 -10.12
C TRP A 183 5.58 29.12 -8.78
N LEU A 184 5.76 27.81 -8.66
CA LEU A 184 5.57 27.08 -7.41
C LEU A 184 6.58 27.52 -6.33
N VAL A 185 7.81 27.91 -6.68
CA VAL A 185 8.74 28.51 -5.72
C VAL A 185 8.20 29.86 -5.24
N LEU A 186 7.71 30.71 -6.16
CA LEU A 186 7.09 31.99 -5.78
C LEU A 186 5.84 31.79 -4.92
N LEU A 187 5.03 30.77 -5.20
CA LEU A 187 3.91 30.36 -4.35
C LEU A 187 4.39 29.97 -2.94
N MET A 188 5.43 29.15 -2.83
CA MET A 188 5.99 28.78 -1.52
C MET A 188 6.50 30.00 -0.74
N LEU A 189 7.24 30.90 -1.40
CA LEU A 189 7.73 32.13 -0.79
C LEU A 189 6.59 33.09 -0.40
N SER A 190 5.52 33.15 -1.20
CA SER A 190 4.38 34.03 -0.95
C SER A 190 3.68 33.74 0.37
N THR A 191 3.74 32.51 0.87
CA THR A 191 3.12 32.14 2.17
C THR A 191 3.67 32.98 3.33
N LEU A 192 4.95 33.30 3.31
CA LEU A 192 5.62 34.19 4.28
C LEU A 192 5.35 35.67 3.95
N LEU A 193 5.44 36.04 2.66
CA LEU A 193 5.34 37.46 2.22
C LEU A 193 3.94 38.04 2.37
N VAL A 194 2.90 37.21 2.42
CA VAL A 194 1.50 37.65 2.69
C VAL A 194 1.08 37.43 4.14
N TYR A 195 2.01 37.06 5.01
CA TYR A 195 1.79 36.84 6.44
C TYR A 195 0.69 35.80 6.75
N GLN A 196 0.65 34.73 5.93
CA GLN A 196 -0.27 33.59 6.17
C GLN A 196 0.36 32.48 7.00
N HIS A 197 1.67 32.27 6.87
CA HIS A 197 2.39 31.21 7.54
C HIS A 197 3.67 31.72 8.20
N HIS A 198 4.09 31.03 9.25
CA HIS A 198 5.36 31.18 9.90
C HIS A 198 6.42 30.27 9.26
N PHE A 199 7.70 30.55 9.53
CA PHE A 199 8.81 29.75 8.99
C PHE A 199 8.74 28.27 9.39
N ILE A 200 8.27 27.97 10.60
CA ILE A 200 8.07 26.59 11.08
C ILE A 200 7.03 25.85 10.22
N ASP A 201 5.99 26.53 9.75
CA ASP A 201 4.94 25.94 8.92
C ASP A 201 5.50 25.58 7.53
N VAL A 202 6.40 26.42 7.01
CA VAL A 202 7.06 26.18 5.73
C VAL A 202 7.99 24.98 5.84
N THR A 203 8.82 24.91 6.87
CA THR A 203 9.78 23.81 7.06
C THR A 203 9.09 22.47 7.30
N THR A 204 8.04 22.45 8.13
CA THR A 204 7.23 21.25 8.37
C THR A 204 6.41 20.88 7.15
N GLY A 205 5.90 21.86 6.37
CA GLY A 205 5.23 21.64 5.10
C GLY A 205 6.13 21.01 4.03
N LEU A 206 7.40 21.46 3.93
CA LEU A 206 8.41 20.82 3.08
C LEU A 206 8.69 19.39 3.52
N ALA A 207 8.88 19.14 4.82
CA ALA A 207 9.10 17.81 5.36
C ALA A 207 7.91 16.86 5.06
N ALA A 208 6.68 17.31 5.27
CA ALA A 208 5.47 16.56 4.93
C ALA A 208 5.35 16.30 3.42
N GLY A 209 5.67 17.30 2.59
CA GLY A 209 5.71 17.16 1.12
C GLY A 209 6.73 16.13 0.66
N PHE A 210 7.97 16.20 1.14
CA PHE A 210 9.02 15.23 0.81
C PHE A 210 8.68 13.82 1.32
N LEU A 211 8.16 13.67 2.54
CA LEU A 211 7.66 12.41 3.06
C LEU A 211 6.59 11.81 2.14
N THR A 212 5.63 12.62 1.70
CA THR A 212 4.58 12.21 0.79
C THR A 212 5.13 11.72 -0.55
N LEU A 213 6.08 12.45 -1.14
CA LEU A 213 6.72 12.06 -2.40
C LEU A 213 7.54 10.78 -2.25
N TRP A 214 8.18 10.59 -1.11
CA TRP A 214 8.95 9.39 -0.78
C TRP A 214 8.03 8.19 -0.58
N MET A 215 6.89 8.34 0.11
CA MET A 215 5.90 7.27 0.33
C MET A 215 5.25 6.82 -0.98
N PHE A 216 4.90 7.73 -1.87
CA PHE A 216 4.14 7.45 -3.09
C PHE A 216 4.90 7.85 -4.38
N PRO A 217 6.02 7.18 -4.75
CA PRO A 217 6.74 7.50 -5.99
C PRO A 217 5.97 7.04 -7.24
N TYR A 218 6.14 7.74 -8.35
CA TYR A 218 5.54 7.36 -9.64
C TYR A 218 6.09 6.04 -10.21
N ARG A 219 7.40 5.77 -10.01
CA ARG A 219 8.01 4.48 -10.37
C ARG A 219 8.03 3.59 -9.13
N LYS A 220 7.28 2.47 -9.17
CA LYS A 220 7.17 1.56 -8.03
C LYS A 220 8.08 0.35 -8.22
N LYS A 221 9.02 0.15 -7.31
CA LYS A 221 9.47 -1.17 -6.89
C LYS A 221 8.52 -1.62 -5.78
N ARG A 222 7.60 -2.53 -6.08
CA ARG A 222 6.48 -2.89 -5.19
C ARG A 222 6.98 -3.29 -3.79
N ASN A 223 8.03 -4.10 -3.71
CA ASN A 223 8.60 -4.53 -2.44
C ASN A 223 9.08 -3.35 -1.58
N GLN A 224 9.71 -2.33 -2.20
CA GLN A 224 10.14 -1.14 -1.49
C GLN A 224 8.96 -0.27 -1.01
N GLN A 225 7.82 -0.29 -1.71
CA GLN A 225 6.62 0.41 -1.24
C GLN A 225 6.02 -0.26 -0.02
N ILE A 226 5.98 -1.59 0.00
CA ILE A 226 5.52 -2.35 1.17
C ILE A 226 6.47 -2.10 2.35
N ALA A 227 7.79 -2.12 2.10
CA ALA A 227 8.79 -1.80 3.13
C ALA A 227 8.56 -0.41 3.77
N LYS A 228 8.23 0.60 2.95
CA LYS A 228 7.95 1.96 3.44
C LYS A 228 6.70 2.03 4.33
N VAL A 229 5.68 1.23 4.03
CA VAL A 229 4.49 1.12 4.90
C VAL A 229 4.90 0.56 6.27
N TYR A 230 5.70 -0.52 6.32
CA TYR A 230 6.19 -1.04 7.59
C TYR A 230 7.01 -0.02 8.37
N PHE A 231 7.92 0.72 7.71
CA PHE A 231 8.72 1.77 8.36
C PHE A 231 7.84 2.92 8.85
N PHE A 232 6.82 3.31 8.08
CA PHE A 232 5.90 4.36 8.49
C PHE A 232 5.08 3.95 9.72
N VAL A 233 4.52 2.73 9.73
CA VAL A 233 3.78 2.22 10.90
C VAL A 233 4.69 2.08 12.11
N ALA A 234 5.95 1.67 11.92
CA ALA A 234 6.94 1.63 13.01
C ALA A 234 7.24 3.03 13.57
N ALA A 235 7.34 4.05 12.71
CA ALA A 235 7.55 5.45 13.14
C ALA A 235 6.35 5.98 13.93
N VAL A 236 5.11 5.69 13.48
CA VAL A 236 3.89 6.02 14.24
C VAL A 236 3.86 5.27 15.58
N GLY A 237 4.28 3.99 15.59
CA GLY A 237 4.42 3.23 16.83
C GLY A 237 5.45 3.85 17.80
N LEU A 238 6.54 4.39 17.26
CA LEU A 238 7.57 5.07 18.08
C LEU A 238 7.03 6.33 18.77
N THR A 239 6.22 7.14 18.06
CA THR A 239 5.53 8.28 18.69
C THR A 239 4.55 7.82 19.77
N ALA A 240 3.76 6.77 19.51
CA ALA A 240 2.87 6.19 20.51
C ALA A 240 3.65 5.64 21.74
N LEU A 241 4.87 5.12 21.55
CA LEU A 241 5.71 4.64 22.62
C LEU A 241 6.11 5.76 23.60
N LEU A 242 6.36 6.98 23.10
CA LEU A 242 6.69 8.13 23.96
C LEU A 242 5.55 8.44 24.96
N PHE A 243 4.30 8.28 24.54
CA PHE A 243 3.13 8.43 25.42
C PHE A 243 2.92 7.20 26.33
N ALA A 244 3.20 6.00 25.83
CA ALA A 244 3.00 4.77 26.58
C ALA A 244 3.96 4.60 27.78
N ILE A 245 5.17 5.15 27.70
CA ILE A 245 6.21 5.04 28.72
C ILE A 245 5.72 5.59 30.08
N GLU A 246 4.92 6.64 30.06
CA GLU A 246 4.39 7.27 31.29
C GLU A 246 3.24 6.48 31.92
N HIS A 247 2.58 5.58 31.16
CA HIS A 247 1.36 4.92 31.60
C HIS A 247 1.52 3.44 31.93
N SER A 248 2.40 2.71 31.24
CA SER A 248 2.55 1.27 31.43
C SER A 248 3.90 0.75 30.92
N VAL A 249 4.72 0.25 31.80
CA VAL A 249 6.02 -0.37 31.48
C VAL A 249 5.82 -1.60 30.59
N LEU A 250 4.87 -2.49 30.92
CA LEU A 250 4.60 -3.70 30.14
C LEU A 250 4.06 -3.36 28.74
N GLY A 251 3.15 -2.37 28.65
CA GLY A 251 2.65 -1.87 27.39
C GLY A 251 3.74 -1.30 26.50
N SER A 252 4.68 -0.56 27.09
CA SER A 252 5.82 0.03 26.38
C SER A 252 6.78 -1.03 25.85
N ILE A 253 7.08 -2.07 26.65
CA ILE A 253 7.91 -3.21 26.22
C ILE A 253 7.24 -3.96 25.05
N PHE A 254 5.93 -4.23 25.14
CA PHE A 254 5.19 -4.88 24.07
C PHE A 254 5.18 -4.04 22.80
N LEU A 255 4.95 -2.74 22.91
CA LEU A 255 4.94 -1.82 21.77
C LEU A 255 6.32 -1.71 21.12
N LEU A 256 7.40 -1.62 21.91
CA LEU A 256 8.77 -1.65 21.42
C LEU A 256 9.07 -2.95 20.65
N TRP A 257 8.64 -4.08 21.17
CA TRP A 257 8.76 -5.37 20.46
C TRP A 257 8.04 -5.35 19.11
N CYS A 258 6.80 -4.87 19.04
CA CYS A 258 6.07 -4.72 17.78
C CYS A 258 6.80 -3.80 16.78
N ILE A 259 7.35 -2.67 17.25
CA ILE A 259 8.13 -1.72 16.44
C ILE A 259 9.36 -2.40 15.83
N LEU A 260 10.13 -3.14 16.65
CA LEU A 260 11.31 -3.88 16.19
C LEU A 260 10.95 -4.92 15.11
N VAL A 261 9.85 -5.65 15.30
CA VAL A 261 9.33 -6.59 14.30
C VAL A 261 8.99 -5.87 12.99
N LEU A 262 8.28 -4.73 13.06
CA LEU A 262 7.92 -3.93 11.89
C LEU A 262 9.15 -3.40 11.13
N LEU A 263 10.19 -2.95 11.84
CA LEU A 263 11.45 -2.48 11.24
C LEU A 263 12.18 -3.62 10.50
N LEU A 264 12.23 -4.81 11.09
CA LEU A 264 12.86 -5.97 10.45
C LEU A 264 12.05 -6.49 9.27
N LEU A 265 10.73 -6.46 9.31
CA LEU A 265 9.86 -6.73 8.17
C LEU A 265 10.09 -5.71 7.05
N GLY A 266 10.11 -4.42 7.38
CA GLY A 266 10.44 -3.35 6.44
C GLY A 266 11.78 -3.61 5.75
N ARG A 267 12.83 -3.99 6.50
CA ARG A 267 14.14 -4.36 5.95
C ARG A 267 14.07 -5.61 5.05
N ALA A 268 13.30 -6.64 5.45
CA ALA A 268 13.14 -7.86 4.65
C ALA A 268 12.50 -7.56 3.30
N TYR A 269 11.42 -6.79 3.27
CA TYR A 269 10.76 -6.34 2.03
C TYR A 269 11.66 -5.41 1.20
N TYR A 270 12.37 -4.47 1.82
CA TYR A 270 13.27 -3.55 1.12
C TYR A 270 14.38 -4.29 0.37
N ARG A 271 14.96 -5.32 1.01
CA ARG A 271 16.00 -6.18 0.45
C ARG A 271 15.47 -7.36 -0.37
N SER A 272 14.13 -7.53 -0.45
CA SER A 272 13.48 -8.70 -1.07
C SER A 272 13.95 -10.04 -0.46
N ASN A 273 14.25 -10.04 0.85
CA ASN A 273 14.66 -11.25 1.57
C ASN A 273 13.43 -12.12 1.84
N ARG A 274 13.37 -13.30 1.21
CA ARG A 274 12.26 -14.25 1.30
C ARG A 274 12.41 -15.21 2.48
N HIS A 275 13.63 -15.42 2.96
CA HIS A 275 13.97 -16.31 4.07
C HIS A 275 14.09 -15.56 5.41
N PHE A 276 13.35 -14.45 5.58
CA PHE A 276 13.43 -13.63 6.80
C PHE A 276 12.90 -14.37 8.04
N LEU A 277 11.93 -15.28 7.86
CA LEU A 277 11.26 -16.01 8.94
C LEU A 277 11.59 -17.51 8.91
N LYS A 278 11.49 -18.16 7.73
CA LYS A 278 11.70 -19.58 7.54
C LYS A 278 13.10 -19.87 7.02
N ASP A 279 13.64 -21.04 7.38
CA ASP A 279 14.86 -21.60 6.77
C ASP A 279 14.58 -22.19 5.38
N ASP A 280 15.59 -22.78 4.74
CA ASP A 280 15.47 -23.37 3.40
C ASP A 280 14.56 -24.61 3.36
N HIS A 281 14.26 -25.20 4.52
CA HIS A 281 13.33 -26.32 4.68
C HIS A 281 11.93 -25.89 5.10
N GLY A 282 11.62 -24.59 5.09
CA GLY A 282 10.31 -24.06 5.51
C GLY A 282 10.06 -24.13 7.01
N ARG A 283 11.10 -24.32 7.86
CA ARG A 283 10.98 -24.36 9.32
C ARG A 283 11.21 -22.99 9.92
N ILE A 284 10.50 -22.72 11.01
CA ILE A 284 10.71 -21.53 11.83
C ILE A 284 11.43 -21.95 13.09
N GLY A 285 12.64 -21.45 13.32
CA GLY A 285 13.37 -21.70 14.57
C GLY A 285 12.62 -21.07 15.76
N PHE A 286 12.69 -21.70 16.95
CA PHE A 286 11.97 -21.30 18.15
C PHE A 286 12.15 -19.83 18.51
N LEU A 287 13.39 -19.31 18.52
CA LEU A 287 13.65 -17.89 18.82
C LEU A 287 13.04 -16.95 17.78
N ARG A 288 13.10 -17.32 16.48
CA ARG A 288 12.45 -16.56 15.42
C ARG A 288 10.92 -16.56 15.57
N TYR A 289 10.34 -17.70 15.97
CA TYR A 289 8.91 -17.82 16.20
C TYR A 289 8.45 -16.88 17.33
N ILE A 290 9.13 -16.87 18.47
CA ILE A 290 8.84 -15.95 19.58
C ILE A 290 9.01 -14.50 19.12
N PHE A 291 10.15 -14.18 18.52
CA PHE A 291 10.43 -12.79 18.13
C PHE A 291 9.40 -12.25 17.13
N TYR A 292 9.03 -13.02 16.10
CA TYR A 292 8.03 -12.61 15.10
C TYR A 292 6.59 -12.96 15.49
N PHE A 293 6.34 -13.37 16.72
CA PHE A 293 5.01 -13.78 17.18
C PHE A 293 3.91 -12.74 16.90
N PRO A 294 4.09 -11.42 17.14
CA PRO A 294 3.06 -10.43 16.82
C PRO A 294 2.65 -10.46 15.34
N TYR A 295 3.62 -10.60 14.44
CA TYR A 295 3.38 -10.72 13.02
C TYR A 295 2.67 -12.03 12.64
N ILE A 296 3.17 -13.14 13.16
CA ILE A 296 2.59 -14.47 12.92
C ILE A 296 1.14 -14.53 13.43
N ALA A 297 0.87 -13.94 14.60
CA ALA A 297 -0.46 -13.90 15.20
C ALA A 297 -1.46 -13.14 14.32
N VAL A 298 -1.08 -11.96 13.80
CA VAL A 298 -1.89 -11.19 12.85
C VAL A 298 -2.17 -12.01 11.59
N TYR A 299 -1.14 -12.65 11.01
CA TYR A 299 -1.33 -13.50 9.83
C TYR A 299 -2.19 -14.73 10.10
N ARG A 300 -2.09 -15.35 11.29
CA ARG A 300 -2.97 -16.43 11.71
C ARG A 300 -4.42 -15.97 11.83
N LEU A 301 -4.64 -14.80 12.41
CA LEU A 301 -5.98 -14.23 12.51
C LEU A 301 -6.57 -13.96 11.12
N LEU A 302 -5.82 -13.32 10.24
CA LEU A 302 -6.23 -13.09 8.85
C LEU A 302 -6.51 -14.40 8.10
N TRP A 303 -5.71 -15.44 8.34
CA TRP A 303 -5.89 -16.75 7.76
C TRP A 303 -7.20 -17.40 8.18
N LEU A 304 -7.63 -17.28 9.45
CA LEU A 304 -8.91 -17.82 9.93
C LEU A 304 -10.10 -17.29 9.13
N PHE A 305 -10.08 -16.01 8.76
CA PHE A 305 -11.19 -15.34 8.05
C PHE A 305 -11.02 -15.26 6.53
N SER A 306 -9.83 -15.49 6.01
CA SER A 306 -9.51 -15.14 4.62
C SER A 306 -9.02 -16.28 3.76
N ARG A 307 -8.74 -17.47 4.33
CA ARG A 307 -8.21 -18.61 3.59
C ARG A 307 -9.20 -19.12 2.55
N ARG A 308 -8.67 -19.54 1.40
CA ARG A 308 -9.46 -20.19 0.35
C ARG A 308 -9.22 -21.69 0.38
N ALA A 309 -10.28 -22.45 0.14
CA ALA A 309 -10.21 -23.88 -0.04
C ALA A 309 -9.40 -24.24 -1.30
N PRO A 310 -8.86 -25.47 -1.39
CA PRO A 310 -8.25 -26.00 -2.61
C PRO A 310 -9.26 -25.98 -3.77
N VAL A 311 -8.79 -25.53 -4.93
CA VAL A 311 -9.54 -25.55 -6.20
C VAL A 311 -8.69 -26.28 -7.21
N GLU A 312 -9.25 -27.29 -7.86
CA GLU A 312 -8.62 -28.00 -8.96
C GLU A 312 -8.60 -27.10 -10.21
N ILE A 313 -7.42 -26.91 -10.78
CA ILE A 313 -7.23 -26.06 -11.98
C ILE A 313 -6.89 -26.88 -13.22
N ALA A 314 -6.29 -28.04 -13.04
CA ALA A 314 -6.05 -29.06 -14.06
C ALA A 314 -6.16 -30.46 -13.38
N PRO A 315 -6.25 -31.56 -14.12
CA PRO A 315 -6.29 -32.88 -13.51
C PRO A 315 -5.18 -33.08 -12.49
N ASN A 316 -5.56 -33.35 -11.23
CA ASN A 316 -4.67 -33.50 -10.06
C ASN A 316 -3.84 -32.28 -9.68
N VAL A 317 -4.04 -31.09 -10.25
CA VAL A 317 -3.36 -29.85 -9.89
C VAL A 317 -4.30 -28.91 -9.16
N TYR A 318 -3.99 -28.63 -7.89
CA TYR A 318 -4.82 -27.83 -7.00
C TYR A 318 -4.09 -26.54 -6.56
N VAL A 319 -4.84 -25.45 -6.46
CA VAL A 319 -4.37 -24.19 -5.89
C VAL A 319 -5.23 -23.75 -4.71
N GLY A 320 -4.62 -23.19 -3.66
CA GLY A 320 -5.38 -22.78 -2.49
C GLY A 320 -4.58 -22.01 -1.45
N GLY A 321 -5.14 -21.93 -0.24
CA GLY A 321 -4.52 -21.39 0.95
C GLY A 321 -3.96 -22.48 1.85
N LEU A 322 -3.15 -22.08 2.83
CA LEU A 322 -2.63 -22.98 3.85
C LEU A 322 -3.77 -23.76 4.51
N LEU A 323 -3.65 -25.08 4.60
CA LEU A 323 -4.65 -25.95 5.21
C LEU A 323 -4.40 -26.14 6.71
N SER A 324 -5.47 -26.34 7.49
CA SER A 324 -5.34 -26.87 8.84
C SER A 324 -4.92 -28.35 8.79
N CYS A 325 -4.31 -28.89 9.85
CA CYS A 325 -3.95 -30.31 9.92
C CYS A 325 -5.12 -31.25 9.59
N ARG A 326 -6.34 -30.93 10.08
CA ARG A 326 -7.55 -31.73 9.79
C ARG A 326 -7.91 -31.69 8.30
N SER A 327 -7.85 -30.50 7.68
CA SER A 327 -8.13 -30.32 6.24
C SER A 327 -7.06 -30.96 5.36
N ALA A 328 -5.80 -30.89 5.77
CA ALA A 328 -4.66 -31.51 5.08
C ALA A 328 -4.79 -33.04 5.07
N ARG A 329 -5.12 -33.65 6.22
CA ARG A 329 -5.40 -35.10 6.31
C ARG A 329 -6.54 -35.52 5.38
N LYS A 330 -7.68 -34.81 5.41
CA LYS A 330 -8.80 -35.09 4.49
C LYS A 330 -8.40 -34.98 3.03
N PHE A 331 -7.60 -33.98 2.67
CA PHE A 331 -7.11 -33.79 1.31
C PHE A 331 -6.18 -34.92 0.86
N ALA A 332 -5.32 -35.43 1.75
CA ALA A 332 -4.41 -36.53 1.48
C ALA A 332 -5.07 -37.91 1.48
N MET A 333 -6.23 -38.11 2.14
CA MET A 333 -6.99 -39.35 2.05
C MET A 333 -7.41 -39.69 0.61
N LEU A 334 -7.40 -38.74 -0.28
CA LEU A 334 -7.78 -38.89 -1.68
C LEU A 334 -6.59 -39.29 -2.60
N GLY A 335 -5.43 -39.64 -2.07
CA GLY A 335 -4.22 -40.04 -2.80
C GLY A 335 -2.94 -39.34 -2.31
N GLU A 336 -1.79 -39.75 -2.81
CA GLU A 336 -0.52 -39.12 -2.50
C GLU A 336 -0.48 -37.66 -2.94
N VAL A 337 0.20 -36.82 -2.15
CA VAL A 337 0.20 -35.37 -2.34
C VAL A 337 1.63 -34.85 -2.38
N SER A 338 1.99 -34.08 -3.43
CA SER A 338 3.14 -33.21 -3.47
C SER A 338 2.72 -31.78 -3.17
N VAL A 339 3.32 -31.16 -2.17
CA VAL A 339 2.94 -29.83 -1.67
C VAL A 339 3.98 -28.80 -2.04
N PHE A 340 3.54 -27.72 -2.70
CA PHE A 340 4.35 -26.55 -3.06
C PHE A 340 3.97 -25.38 -2.18
N ASP A 341 4.71 -25.17 -1.07
CA ASP A 341 4.48 -24.07 -0.12
C ASP A 341 5.16 -22.79 -0.60
N LEU A 342 4.35 -21.80 -0.98
CA LEU A 342 4.78 -20.48 -1.39
C LEU A 342 4.76 -19.44 -0.26
N SER A 343 4.40 -19.84 0.97
CA SER A 343 4.21 -18.93 2.09
C SER A 343 5.52 -18.66 2.83
N ALA A 344 5.99 -17.41 2.83
CA ALA A 344 7.09 -16.97 3.67
C ALA A 344 6.67 -16.64 5.11
N GLU A 345 5.36 -16.48 5.39
CA GLU A 345 4.83 -15.88 6.62
C GLU A 345 4.36 -16.91 7.67
N LEU A 346 3.72 -17.98 7.22
CA LEU A 346 3.11 -18.96 8.12
C LEU A 346 3.79 -20.32 8.01
N PRO A 347 4.02 -21.01 9.13
CA PRO A 347 4.54 -22.37 9.11
C PRO A 347 3.53 -23.32 8.47
N GLU A 348 4.02 -24.27 7.69
CA GLU A 348 3.21 -25.37 7.17
C GLU A 348 2.69 -26.26 8.29
N ASN A 349 1.55 -26.89 8.08
CA ASN A 349 1.01 -27.83 9.03
C ASN A 349 1.90 -29.08 9.17
N ALA A 350 1.90 -29.67 10.36
CA ALA A 350 2.77 -30.80 10.67
C ALA A 350 2.50 -32.01 9.75
N TYR A 351 1.24 -32.23 9.36
CA TYR A 351 0.89 -33.38 8.54
C TYR A 351 1.54 -33.33 7.15
N PHE A 352 1.41 -32.21 6.42
CA PHE A 352 2.04 -32.10 5.10
C PHE A 352 3.57 -32.14 5.17
N ARG A 353 4.14 -31.64 6.26
CA ARG A 353 5.60 -31.66 6.44
C ARG A 353 6.18 -33.05 6.71
N THR A 354 5.38 -33.97 7.24
CA THR A 354 5.84 -35.31 7.62
C THR A 354 5.34 -36.41 6.68
N SER A 355 4.19 -36.20 6.02
CA SER A 355 3.47 -37.23 5.29
C SER A 355 3.27 -36.92 3.80
N ALA A 356 3.72 -35.75 3.33
CA ALA A 356 3.66 -35.37 1.92
C ALA A 356 5.06 -35.13 1.34
N ASP A 357 5.18 -35.20 0.02
CA ASP A 357 6.34 -34.72 -0.71
C ASP A 357 6.33 -33.18 -0.69
N TYR A 358 7.11 -32.58 0.23
CA TYR A 358 7.03 -31.18 0.57
C TYR A 358 8.16 -30.35 -0.07
N HIS A 359 7.76 -29.38 -0.89
CA HIS A 359 8.64 -28.43 -1.58
C HIS A 359 8.37 -27.02 -1.08
N PHE A 360 9.43 -26.29 -0.70
CA PHE A 360 9.34 -24.94 -0.16
C PHE A 360 9.93 -23.91 -1.12
N PHE A 361 9.08 -22.98 -1.57
CA PHE A 361 9.45 -21.89 -2.48
C PHE A 361 8.98 -20.54 -1.91
N PRO A 362 9.68 -19.94 -0.96
CA PRO A 362 9.19 -18.74 -0.26
C PRO A 362 9.01 -17.55 -1.19
N LEU A 363 7.83 -16.99 -1.17
CA LEU A 363 7.47 -15.74 -1.83
C LEU A 363 6.93 -14.76 -0.80
N LEU A 364 7.43 -13.51 -0.80
CA LEU A 364 6.89 -12.45 0.04
C LEU A 364 5.45 -12.11 -0.38
N ASP A 365 4.59 -11.82 0.61
CA ASP A 365 3.18 -11.51 0.33
C ASP A 365 3.03 -10.15 -0.38
N ILE A 366 2.06 -10.08 -1.31
CA ILE A 366 1.77 -8.86 -2.09
C ILE A 366 3.00 -8.34 -2.88
N ALA A 367 4.16 -8.98 -2.79
CA ALA A 367 5.40 -8.59 -3.46
C ALA A 367 5.38 -8.93 -4.97
N THR A 368 6.34 -8.38 -5.71
CA THR A 368 6.56 -8.79 -7.10
C THR A 368 7.30 -10.12 -7.12
N ILE A 369 6.77 -11.10 -7.83
CA ILE A 369 7.45 -12.39 -8.09
C ILE A 369 8.42 -12.15 -9.25
N PRO A 370 9.74 -12.36 -9.08
CA PRO A 370 10.70 -12.28 -10.18
C PRO A 370 10.44 -13.40 -11.19
N LYS A 371 10.56 -13.10 -12.50
CA LYS A 371 10.31 -14.06 -13.56
C LYS A 371 11.10 -15.37 -13.41
N ALA A 372 12.39 -15.28 -13.16
CA ALA A 372 13.25 -16.47 -12.94
C ALA A 372 12.76 -17.35 -11.78
N CYS A 373 12.18 -16.76 -10.73
CA CYS A 373 11.62 -17.51 -9.62
C CYS A 373 10.26 -18.13 -9.99
N GLU A 374 9.44 -17.42 -10.74
CA GLU A 374 8.15 -17.92 -11.27
C GLU A 374 8.41 -19.13 -12.18
N GLU A 375 9.36 -19.02 -13.11
CA GLU A 375 9.79 -20.09 -14.03
C GLU A 375 10.34 -21.29 -13.27
N HIS A 376 11.19 -21.09 -12.27
CA HIS A 376 11.75 -22.17 -11.45
C HIS A 376 10.66 -22.96 -10.71
N ILE A 377 9.68 -22.28 -10.11
CA ILE A 377 8.56 -22.92 -9.42
C ILE A 377 7.67 -23.67 -10.40
N VAL A 378 7.35 -23.07 -11.53
CA VAL A 378 6.51 -23.69 -12.56
C VAL A 378 7.18 -24.94 -13.13
N ASN A 379 8.48 -24.90 -13.44
CA ASN A 379 9.22 -26.07 -13.91
C ASN A 379 9.24 -27.19 -12.87
N ALA A 380 9.46 -26.88 -11.58
CA ALA A 380 9.40 -27.89 -10.52
C ALA A 380 8.02 -28.55 -10.40
N VAL A 381 6.92 -27.80 -10.63
CA VAL A 381 5.55 -28.36 -10.67
C VAL A 381 5.37 -29.26 -11.88
N LEU A 382 5.82 -28.84 -13.08
CA LEU A 382 5.71 -29.62 -14.32
C LEU A 382 6.56 -30.89 -14.28
N GLU A 383 7.80 -30.82 -13.77
CA GLU A 383 8.66 -31.97 -13.57
C GLU A 383 8.01 -33.03 -12.68
N LYS A 384 7.29 -32.62 -11.62
CA LYS A 384 6.53 -33.55 -10.77
C LYS A 384 5.28 -34.11 -11.44
N MET A 385 4.69 -33.38 -12.38
CA MET A 385 3.56 -33.91 -13.17
C MET A 385 4.01 -35.03 -14.11
N ASP A 386 5.21 -34.89 -14.70
CA ASP A 386 5.72 -35.80 -15.73
C ASP A 386 6.47 -36.99 -15.12
N ALA A 387 6.96 -36.90 -13.86
CA ALA A 387 7.85 -37.90 -13.26
C ALA A 387 7.14 -39.11 -12.64
N ASP A 388 5.84 -39.00 -12.34
CA ASP A 388 5.15 -40.04 -11.59
C ASP A 388 4.27 -40.95 -12.49
N GLU A 389 4.55 -42.25 -12.49
CA GLU A 389 3.71 -43.29 -13.15
C GLU A 389 2.30 -43.35 -12.52
N VAL A 390 2.17 -42.96 -11.22
CA VAL A 390 0.90 -42.86 -10.50
C VAL A 390 0.54 -41.38 -10.34
N PRO A 391 -0.64 -40.94 -10.77
CA PRO A 391 -1.00 -39.53 -10.70
C PRO A 391 -1.15 -39.04 -9.26
N ARG A 392 -0.14 -38.31 -8.77
CA ARG A 392 -0.16 -37.62 -7.47
C ARG A 392 -0.96 -36.32 -7.56
N LYS A 393 -1.52 -35.89 -6.42
CA LYS A 393 -2.11 -34.55 -6.31
C LYS A 393 -1.02 -33.53 -6.05
N LEU A 394 -0.97 -32.52 -6.89
CA LEU A 394 -0.05 -31.39 -6.73
C LEU A 394 -0.82 -30.23 -6.09
N TYR A 395 -0.39 -29.84 -4.89
CA TYR A 395 -1.05 -28.77 -4.15
C TYR A 395 -0.15 -27.54 -4.05
N ILE A 396 -0.46 -26.51 -4.82
CA ILE A 396 0.25 -25.22 -4.84
C ILE A 396 -0.50 -24.27 -3.93
N HIS A 397 0.11 -23.85 -2.81
CA HIS A 397 -0.56 -22.95 -1.89
C HIS A 397 0.33 -21.80 -1.41
N CYS A 398 -0.33 -20.74 -0.95
CA CYS A 398 0.29 -19.68 -0.15
C CYS A 398 -0.52 -19.50 1.13
N ALA A 399 -0.21 -18.52 1.97
CA ALA A 399 -0.93 -18.34 3.24
C ALA A 399 -2.45 -18.26 3.04
N MET A 400 -2.93 -17.37 2.16
CA MET A 400 -4.38 -17.10 1.99
C MET A 400 -5.00 -17.73 0.73
N GLY A 401 -4.22 -18.22 -0.23
CA GLY A 401 -4.72 -18.76 -1.50
C GLY A 401 -5.26 -17.71 -2.49
N ARG A 402 -4.86 -16.44 -2.37
CA ARG A 402 -5.45 -15.35 -3.15
C ARG A 402 -4.59 -14.85 -4.31
N PHE A 403 -3.28 -14.71 -4.11
CA PHE A 403 -2.38 -14.05 -5.08
C PHE A 403 -1.28 -14.98 -5.60
N ARG A 404 -0.36 -15.44 -4.70
CA ARG A 404 0.84 -16.17 -5.10
C ARG A 404 0.53 -17.52 -5.72
N SER A 405 -0.24 -18.37 -5.02
CA SER A 405 -0.65 -19.69 -5.53
C SER A 405 -1.49 -19.59 -6.79
N ARG A 406 -2.40 -18.61 -6.87
CA ARG A 406 -3.17 -18.36 -8.07
C ARG A 406 -2.28 -17.95 -9.24
N ARG A 407 -1.34 -17.02 -9.04
CA ARG A 407 -0.42 -16.57 -10.09
C ARG A 407 0.44 -17.71 -10.65
N ILE A 408 0.99 -18.54 -9.77
CA ILE A 408 1.78 -19.73 -10.18
C ILE A 408 0.87 -20.73 -10.91
N GLY A 409 -0.32 -21.03 -10.38
CA GLY A 409 -1.28 -21.93 -11.01
C GLY A 409 -1.72 -21.47 -12.40
N GLU A 410 -1.97 -20.18 -12.61
CA GLU A 410 -2.28 -19.61 -13.93
C GLU A 410 -1.12 -19.80 -14.92
N THR A 411 0.12 -19.67 -14.47
CA THR A 411 1.30 -19.88 -15.32
C THR A 411 1.51 -21.36 -15.63
N VAL A 412 1.25 -22.27 -14.67
CA VAL A 412 1.27 -23.73 -14.90
C VAL A 412 0.23 -24.11 -15.96
N LEU A 413 -1.01 -23.64 -15.85
CA LEU A 413 -2.05 -23.89 -16.85
C LEU A 413 -1.67 -23.43 -18.26
N LEU A 414 -1.06 -22.23 -18.35
CA LEU A 414 -0.59 -21.70 -19.64
C LEU A 414 0.51 -22.58 -20.25
N MET A 415 1.39 -23.17 -19.45
CA MET A 415 2.43 -24.07 -19.94
C MET A 415 1.85 -25.41 -20.38
N ILE A 416 0.96 -26.01 -19.59
CA ILE A 416 0.24 -27.24 -19.95
C ILE A 416 -0.49 -27.06 -21.30
N SER A 417 -1.21 -25.96 -21.48
CA SER A 417 -1.93 -25.69 -22.71
C SER A 417 -1.03 -25.51 -23.92
N LYS A 418 0.16 -24.90 -23.75
CA LYS A 418 1.17 -24.77 -24.82
C LYS A 418 1.80 -26.10 -25.22
N ASN A 419 2.10 -26.97 -24.25
CA ASN A 419 2.65 -28.30 -24.54
C ASN A 419 1.62 -29.14 -25.32
N LEU A 420 0.36 -29.16 -24.89
CA LEU A 420 -0.73 -29.85 -25.62
C LEU A 420 -0.92 -29.36 -27.05
N THR A 421 -0.73 -28.06 -27.33
CA THR A 421 -0.83 -27.51 -28.69
C THR A 421 0.40 -27.84 -29.52
N ARG A 422 1.57 -27.95 -28.92
CA ARG A 422 2.82 -28.32 -29.61
C ARG A 422 2.82 -29.79 -30.04
N ASP A 423 2.33 -30.69 -29.17
CA ASP A 423 2.21 -32.13 -29.50
C ASP A 423 1.19 -32.38 -30.61
N LYS A 424 0.07 -31.66 -30.61
CA LYS A 424 -0.93 -31.75 -31.71
C LYS A 424 -0.40 -31.25 -33.04
N ASN A 425 0.49 -30.27 -33.05
CA ASN A 425 1.11 -29.74 -34.28
C ASN A 425 2.34 -30.55 -34.71
N GLY A 426 3.05 -31.20 -33.77
CA GLY A 426 4.16 -32.14 -34.08
C GLY A 426 3.69 -33.43 -34.76
N ASN A 427 2.51 -33.94 -34.38
CA ASN A 427 1.91 -35.15 -34.99
C ASN A 427 1.20 -34.93 -36.31
N ARG A 428 1.19 -33.72 -36.87
CA ARG A 428 0.63 -33.44 -38.22
C ARG A 428 1.67 -33.43 -39.33
N ASN A 429 2.95 -33.67 -39.00
CA ASN A 429 4.07 -33.68 -39.96
C ASN A 429 4.75 -35.06 -40.07
N ILE A 430 4.00 -36.15 -39.85
CA ILE A 430 4.42 -37.54 -40.18
C ILE A 430 3.40 -38.15 -41.11
#